data_aef1b1b37704ed6b344f94dba82527de
#
_entry.id   aef1b1b37704ed6b344f94dba82527de
#
_cell.length_a   1.000
_cell.length_b   1.000
_cell.length_c   1.000
_cell.angle_alpha   90.00
_cell.angle_beta   90.00
_cell.angle_gamma   90.00
#
_symmetry.space_group_name_H-M   'P 1'
#
loop_
_entity.id
_entity.type
_entity.pdbx_description
1 polymer ?
#
loop_
_entity_poly.entity_id
_entity_poly.type
_entity_poly.pdbx_seq_one_letter_code
_entity_poly.pdbx_strand_id
1 'polypeptide(L)'
;QPFNITDGIELGKYNSMSIDGDSLVTGADYMPLWFSGNNTVSASAVFAGYGFSIDEKELNWNDYSGLDVSGKWVIVMRHGPERNNQHSLYAPHSTLHKKMLVARDKGAIGIIYVSQIEDTDLYPLKYIASYSNAGIPAIHLSNEMADKLFKSIGWTRKIIQKTMNKSLKTVSFKLPVIINATVNLNPIQSRGANVVGLIQSGNRKYRNEYVVIGAHFDHIGMGG
;
A
#
# COMPACT_ATOMS: atom_id res chain seq x y z
N GLN A 1 27.48 -18.96 0.01
CA GLN A 1 26.66 -18.69 1.20
C GLN A 1 25.19 -18.65 0.79
N PRO A 2 24.38 -19.63 1.16
CA PRO A 2 22.94 -19.62 0.88
C PRO A 2 22.25 -18.56 1.76
N PHE A 3 21.17 -17.99 1.23
CA PHE A 3 20.27 -17.09 1.95
C PHE A 3 18.86 -17.24 1.40
N ASN A 4 17.87 -16.85 2.19
CA ASN A 4 16.47 -16.85 1.76
C ASN A 4 16.11 -15.48 1.19
N ILE A 5 15.36 -15.48 0.10
CA ILE A 5 14.73 -14.30 -0.49
C ILE A 5 13.22 -14.50 -0.52
N THR A 6 12.48 -13.42 -0.34
CA THR A 6 11.04 -13.44 -0.62
C THR A 6 10.87 -13.08 -2.09
N ASP A 7 10.30 -13.99 -2.89
CA ASP A 7 10.05 -13.79 -4.31
C ASP A 7 8.56 -13.80 -4.66
N GLY A 8 7.71 -13.98 -3.67
CA GLY A 8 6.27 -13.95 -3.83
C GLY A 8 5.53 -13.71 -2.53
N ILE A 9 4.22 -13.57 -2.65
CA ILE A 9 3.30 -13.47 -1.52
C ILE A 9 1.99 -14.15 -1.88
N GLU A 10 1.38 -14.83 -0.93
CA GLU A 10 0.09 -15.50 -1.08
C GLU A 10 -0.85 -15.17 0.08
N LEU A 11 -2.15 -15.38 -0.14
CA LEU A 11 -3.13 -15.28 0.93
C LEU A 11 -2.90 -16.42 1.93
N GLY A 12 -2.74 -16.06 3.19
CA GLY A 12 -2.76 -17.02 4.28
C GLY A 12 -4.18 -17.50 4.59
N LYS A 13 -4.30 -18.38 5.55
CA LYS A 13 -5.54 -19.11 5.86
C LYS A 13 -6.67 -18.22 6.40
N TYR A 14 -6.33 -17.14 7.10
CA TYR A 14 -7.29 -16.37 7.90
C TYR A 14 -7.38 -14.92 7.41
N ASN A 15 -8.02 -14.71 6.25
CA ASN A 15 -8.37 -13.37 5.78
C ASN A 15 -9.88 -13.19 5.93
N SER A 16 -10.30 -12.11 6.56
CA SER A 16 -11.70 -11.77 6.72
C SER A 16 -11.90 -10.26 6.73
N MET A 17 -13.05 -9.81 6.30
CA MET A 17 -13.46 -8.40 6.40
C MET A 17 -14.98 -8.33 6.57
N SER A 18 -15.43 -7.39 7.40
CA SER A 18 -16.84 -7.03 7.49
C SER A 18 -16.99 -5.52 7.67
N ILE A 19 -18.10 -4.98 7.19
CA ILE A 19 -18.52 -3.59 7.37
C ILE A 19 -19.89 -3.62 8.07
N ASP A 20 -19.99 -3.05 9.26
CA ASP A 20 -21.18 -3.04 10.12
C ASP A 20 -21.80 -4.44 10.33
N GLY A 21 -20.94 -5.48 10.34
CA GLY A 21 -21.36 -6.87 10.51
C GLY A 21 -21.59 -7.62 9.20
N ASP A 22 -21.76 -6.96 8.07
CA ASP A 22 -21.89 -7.60 6.77
C ASP A 22 -20.53 -8.13 6.29
N SER A 23 -20.42 -9.45 6.15
CA SER A 23 -19.19 -10.12 5.74
C SER A 23 -18.92 -9.95 4.24
N LEU A 24 -17.64 -9.70 3.90
CA LEU A 24 -17.16 -9.54 2.55
C LEU A 24 -16.31 -10.75 2.12
N VAL A 25 -16.30 -11.03 0.83
CA VAL A 25 -15.60 -12.16 0.22
C VAL A 25 -14.21 -11.74 -0.27
N THR A 26 -13.17 -12.38 0.24
CA THR A 26 -11.77 -12.14 -0.22
C THR A 26 -11.65 -12.53 -1.69
N GLY A 27 -11.02 -11.67 -2.48
CA GLY A 27 -10.83 -11.88 -3.92
C GLY A 27 -12.00 -11.45 -4.81
N ALA A 28 -13.17 -11.15 -4.20
CA ALA A 28 -14.33 -10.62 -4.90
C ALA A 28 -14.69 -9.21 -4.42
N ASP A 29 -14.91 -9.05 -3.10
CA ASP A 29 -15.29 -7.78 -2.51
C ASP A 29 -14.11 -6.96 -2.06
N TYR A 30 -13.01 -7.61 -1.68
CA TYR A 30 -11.78 -6.96 -1.26
C TYR A 30 -10.55 -7.83 -1.52
N MET A 31 -9.36 -7.20 -1.56
CA MET A 31 -8.07 -7.87 -1.66
C MET A 31 -7.05 -7.19 -0.73
N PRO A 32 -6.39 -7.93 0.16
CA PRO A 32 -5.19 -7.42 0.85
C PRO A 32 -4.09 -7.10 -0.16
N LEU A 33 -3.32 -6.04 0.10
CA LEU A 33 -2.20 -5.65 -0.76
C LEU A 33 -0.90 -6.28 -0.25
N TRP A 34 0.04 -6.55 -1.16
CA TRP A 34 1.28 -7.29 -0.87
C TRP A 34 2.19 -6.65 0.19
N PHE A 35 2.06 -5.35 0.44
CA PHE A 35 2.79 -4.63 1.47
C PHE A 35 2.01 -4.47 2.78
N SER A 36 0.86 -5.12 2.88
CA SER A 36 0.03 -5.10 4.09
C SER A 36 0.73 -5.71 5.29
N GLY A 37 0.51 -5.12 6.46
CA GLY A 37 0.79 -5.79 7.73
C GLY A 37 -0.21 -6.89 8.02
N ASN A 38 0.27 -8.01 8.58
CA ASN A 38 -0.59 -9.05 9.13
C ASN A 38 -1.12 -8.58 10.48
N ASN A 39 -2.41 -8.33 10.57
CA ASN A 39 -3.05 -7.89 11.80
C ASN A 39 -4.57 -8.09 11.76
N THR A 40 -5.19 -8.05 12.93
CA THR A 40 -6.65 -7.99 13.10
C THR A 40 -7.01 -6.63 13.68
N VAL A 41 -7.88 -5.90 13.01
CA VAL A 41 -8.25 -4.53 13.35
C VAL A 41 -9.77 -4.39 13.34
N SER A 42 -10.32 -3.80 14.40
CA SER A 42 -11.73 -3.42 14.52
C SER A 42 -11.80 -1.95 14.91
N ALA A 43 -12.30 -1.10 14.02
CA ALA A 43 -12.36 0.34 14.26
C ALA A 43 -13.38 1.06 13.37
N SER A 44 -13.72 2.29 13.76
CA SER A 44 -14.43 3.23 12.89
C SER A 44 -13.57 3.66 11.71
N ALA A 45 -14.21 4.20 10.68
CA ALA A 45 -13.54 4.61 9.46
C ALA A 45 -13.70 6.11 9.16
N VAL A 46 -12.71 6.64 8.44
CA VAL A 46 -12.74 7.99 7.88
C VAL A 46 -12.31 7.94 6.41
N PHE A 47 -12.86 8.83 5.59
CA PHE A 47 -12.39 9.06 4.24
C PHE A 47 -11.45 10.26 4.21
N ALA A 48 -10.27 10.08 3.66
CA ALA A 48 -9.22 11.11 3.56
C ALA A 48 -8.81 11.32 2.08
N GLY A 49 -9.77 11.68 1.24
CA GLY A 49 -9.53 12.08 -0.14
C GLY A 49 -8.59 11.16 -0.91
N TYR A 50 -7.50 11.72 -1.41
CA TYR A 50 -6.40 10.98 -2.03
C TYR A 50 -5.37 10.45 -1.02
N GLY A 51 -5.49 10.77 0.25
CA GLY A 51 -4.53 10.39 1.29
C GLY A 51 -3.22 11.17 1.22
N PHE A 52 -3.26 12.39 0.71
CA PHE A 52 -2.09 13.24 0.59
C PHE A 52 -1.88 14.09 1.86
N SER A 53 -0.62 14.26 2.22
CA SER A 53 -0.14 15.28 3.16
C SER A 53 1.13 15.87 2.55
N ILE A 54 0.95 16.86 1.71
CA ILE A 54 1.98 17.50 0.90
C ILE A 54 2.10 18.97 1.37
N ASP A 55 3.31 19.36 1.72
CA ASP A 55 3.66 20.75 2.05
C ASP A 55 4.97 21.09 1.32
N GLU A 56 4.83 21.42 0.05
CA GLU A 56 5.94 21.76 -0.85
C GLU A 56 5.69 23.13 -1.47
N LYS A 57 6.76 23.78 -1.93
CA LYS A 57 6.70 25.14 -2.47
C LYS A 57 5.66 25.33 -3.59
N GLU A 58 5.55 24.32 -4.45
CA GLU A 58 4.69 24.35 -5.64
C GLU A 58 3.38 23.58 -5.47
N LEU A 59 3.25 22.79 -4.40
CA LEU A 59 2.09 21.95 -4.14
C LEU A 59 1.80 21.88 -2.64
N ASN A 60 0.64 22.38 -2.24
CA ASN A 60 0.12 22.19 -0.90
C ASN A 60 -1.22 21.45 -0.94
N TRP A 61 -1.26 20.25 -0.31
CA TRP A 61 -2.46 19.43 -0.25
C TRP A 61 -2.46 18.58 1.03
N ASN A 62 -3.48 18.74 1.86
CA ASN A 62 -3.57 17.99 3.11
C ASN A 62 -4.98 17.45 3.34
N ASP A 63 -5.19 16.18 2.95
CA ASP A 63 -6.45 15.45 3.16
C ASP A 63 -6.74 15.12 4.63
N TYR A 64 -5.76 15.30 5.49
CA TYR A 64 -5.86 15.00 6.92
C TYR A 64 -6.14 16.24 7.78
N SER A 65 -6.24 17.42 7.18
CA SER A 65 -6.49 18.66 7.92
C SER A 65 -7.87 18.61 8.60
N GLY A 66 -7.87 18.76 9.92
CA GLY A 66 -9.10 18.71 10.73
C GLY A 66 -9.73 17.32 10.85
N LEU A 67 -9.08 16.26 10.34
CA LEU A 67 -9.56 14.89 10.37
C LEU A 67 -8.78 14.08 11.42
N ASP A 68 -9.45 13.62 12.48
CA ASP A 68 -8.86 12.69 13.44
C ASP A 68 -8.85 11.28 12.85
N VAL A 69 -7.66 10.74 12.58
CA VAL A 69 -7.43 9.40 12.01
C VAL A 69 -6.82 8.43 13.02
N SER A 70 -6.48 8.90 14.22
CA SER A 70 -5.83 8.09 15.23
C SER A 70 -6.71 6.91 15.64
N GLY A 71 -6.16 5.70 15.60
CA GLY A 71 -6.89 4.48 15.93
C GLY A 71 -8.04 4.13 14.98
N LYS A 72 -8.04 4.63 13.73
CA LYS A 72 -9.12 4.41 12.76
C LYS A 72 -8.64 3.75 11.47
N TRP A 73 -9.58 3.18 10.72
CA TRP A 73 -9.40 2.88 9.32
C TRP A 73 -9.42 4.16 8.49
N VAL A 74 -8.41 4.36 7.65
CA VAL A 74 -8.37 5.46 6.69
C VAL A 74 -8.69 4.93 5.31
N ILE A 75 -9.75 5.45 4.69
CA ILE A 75 -10.14 5.12 3.31
C ILE A 75 -9.63 6.22 2.40
N VAL A 76 -8.92 5.85 1.34
CA VAL A 76 -8.35 6.79 0.37
C VAL A 76 -8.62 6.35 -1.05
N MET A 77 -8.75 7.32 -1.95
CA MET A 77 -8.85 7.04 -3.38
C MET A 77 -7.45 6.77 -3.97
N ARG A 78 -7.36 5.80 -4.87
CA ARG A 78 -6.14 5.50 -5.62
C ARG A 78 -5.74 6.67 -6.50
N HIS A 79 -4.48 6.67 -6.96
CA HIS A 79 -3.90 7.72 -7.81
C HIS A 79 -3.98 9.14 -7.20
N GLY A 80 -4.18 10.14 -8.02
CA GLY A 80 -4.31 11.56 -7.69
C GLY A 80 -5.18 12.29 -8.74
N PRO A 81 -5.30 13.61 -8.66
CA PRO A 81 -6.12 14.38 -9.59
C PRO A 81 -5.71 14.22 -11.06
N GLU A 82 -4.41 14.15 -11.32
CA GLU A 82 -3.81 14.12 -12.67
C GLU A 82 -3.21 12.75 -12.99
N ARG A 83 -3.96 11.67 -12.78
CA ARG A 83 -3.47 10.28 -12.85
C ARG A 83 -2.76 9.91 -14.16
N ASN A 84 -3.12 10.54 -15.28
CA ASN A 84 -2.57 10.24 -16.62
C ASN A 84 -1.36 11.14 -16.98
N ASN A 85 -1.00 12.10 -16.13
CA ASN A 85 0.14 12.97 -16.34
C ASN A 85 1.36 12.46 -15.54
N GLN A 86 2.33 11.88 -16.24
CA GLN A 86 3.56 11.37 -15.61
C GLN A 86 4.44 12.47 -15.00
N HIS A 87 4.27 13.71 -15.45
CA HIS A 87 4.98 14.88 -14.94
C HIS A 87 4.16 15.67 -13.90
N SER A 88 3.04 15.10 -13.43
CA SER A 88 2.22 15.70 -12.39
C SER A 88 3.00 15.84 -11.08
N LEU A 89 2.86 16.98 -10.42
CA LEU A 89 3.39 17.20 -9.08
C LEU A 89 2.81 16.22 -8.04
N TYR A 90 1.64 15.63 -8.32
CA TYR A 90 1.02 14.61 -7.47
C TYR A 90 1.63 13.21 -7.65
N ALA A 91 2.33 12.94 -8.75
CA ALA A 91 2.82 11.60 -9.09
C ALA A 91 3.71 10.96 -7.99
N PRO A 92 4.69 11.68 -7.39
CA PRO A 92 5.53 11.14 -6.31
C PRO A 92 4.75 10.74 -5.05
N HIS A 93 3.58 11.33 -4.83
CA HIS A 93 2.72 11.09 -3.66
C HIS A 93 1.62 10.06 -3.92
N SER A 94 1.42 9.65 -5.18
CA SER A 94 0.25 8.86 -5.62
C SER A 94 0.40 7.35 -5.45
N THR A 95 1.59 6.84 -5.08
CA THR A 95 1.78 5.40 -4.88
C THR A 95 0.99 4.92 -3.66
N LEU A 96 0.45 3.69 -3.73
CA LEU A 96 -0.31 3.08 -2.64
C LEU A 96 0.53 3.02 -1.35
N HIS A 97 1.78 2.58 -1.48
CA HIS A 97 2.68 2.45 -0.33
C HIS A 97 2.96 3.81 0.34
N LYS A 98 3.18 4.88 -0.43
CA LYS A 98 3.39 6.23 0.13
C LYS A 98 2.19 6.72 0.92
N LYS A 99 0.97 6.51 0.40
CA LYS A 99 -0.27 6.86 1.10
C LYS A 99 -0.44 6.08 2.40
N MET A 100 -0.06 4.79 2.41
CA MET A 100 -0.08 3.98 3.62
C MET A 100 0.88 4.54 4.69
N LEU A 101 2.10 4.88 4.30
CA LEU A 101 3.06 5.48 5.23
C LEU A 101 2.53 6.77 5.83
N VAL A 102 1.95 7.64 5.01
CA VAL A 102 1.34 8.90 5.48
C VAL A 102 0.20 8.63 6.46
N ALA A 103 -0.71 7.70 6.15
CA ALA A 103 -1.82 7.36 7.04
C ALA A 103 -1.32 6.79 8.38
N ARG A 104 -0.37 5.84 8.34
CA ARG A 104 0.26 5.25 9.51
C ARG A 104 0.92 6.31 10.40
N ASP A 105 1.72 7.19 9.81
CA ASP A 105 2.47 8.21 10.54
C ASP A 105 1.53 9.26 11.20
N LYS A 106 0.28 9.32 10.73
CA LYS A 106 -0.80 10.09 11.37
C LYS A 106 -1.61 9.29 12.40
N GLY A 107 -1.24 8.05 12.67
CA GLY A 107 -1.85 7.20 13.70
C GLY A 107 -3.00 6.32 13.22
N ALA A 108 -3.21 6.17 11.91
CA ALA A 108 -4.14 5.19 11.35
C ALA A 108 -3.68 3.76 11.70
N ILE A 109 -4.63 2.88 12.00
CA ILE A 109 -4.37 1.48 12.32
C ILE A 109 -4.64 0.52 11.16
N GLY A 110 -5.14 1.04 10.04
CA GLY A 110 -5.32 0.34 8.78
C GLY A 110 -5.68 1.31 7.67
N ILE A 111 -5.45 0.90 6.44
CA ILE A 111 -5.78 1.69 5.26
C ILE A 111 -6.58 0.87 4.25
N ILE A 112 -7.59 1.49 3.66
CA ILE A 112 -8.42 0.92 2.60
C ILE A 112 -8.33 1.81 1.37
N TYR A 113 -8.06 1.20 0.23
CA TYR A 113 -8.03 1.89 -1.05
C TYR A 113 -9.32 1.67 -1.81
N VAL A 114 -9.83 2.72 -2.42
CA VAL A 114 -10.94 2.67 -3.36
C VAL A 114 -10.49 3.17 -4.72
N SER A 115 -10.99 2.56 -5.76
CA SER A 115 -10.62 2.89 -7.14
C SER A 115 -11.24 4.20 -7.62
N GLN A 116 -10.56 4.90 -8.52
CA GLN A 116 -11.18 5.92 -9.35
C GLN A 116 -12.20 5.30 -10.32
N ILE A 117 -13.06 6.11 -10.92
CA ILE A 117 -14.13 5.61 -11.80
C ILE A 117 -13.59 4.91 -13.04
N GLU A 118 -12.41 5.30 -13.48
CA GLU A 118 -11.74 4.73 -14.66
C GLU A 118 -11.08 3.37 -14.38
N ASP A 119 -10.95 2.99 -13.12
CA ASP A 119 -10.40 1.69 -12.71
C ASP A 119 -11.54 0.69 -12.56
N THR A 120 -11.45 -0.45 -13.23
CA THR A 120 -12.53 -1.46 -13.27
C THR A 120 -12.28 -2.65 -12.37
N ASP A 121 -11.01 -3.00 -12.10
CA ASP A 121 -10.67 -4.25 -11.45
C ASP A 121 -10.19 -4.06 -10.01
N LEU A 122 -10.46 -5.09 -9.19
CA LEU A 122 -9.84 -5.26 -7.90
C LEU A 122 -8.32 -5.45 -8.08
N TYR A 123 -7.52 -4.73 -7.29
CA TYR A 123 -6.06 -4.82 -7.42
C TYR A 123 -5.58 -6.22 -7.06
N PRO A 124 -4.88 -6.92 -7.96
CA PRO A 124 -4.44 -8.29 -7.69
C PRO A 124 -3.38 -8.33 -6.59
N LEU A 125 -3.34 -9.45 -5.87
CA LEU A 125 -2.23 -9.73 -4.95
C LEU A 125 -0.98 -10.06 -5.78
N LYS A 126 -0.16 -9.03 -6.04
CA LYS A 126 1.07 -9.14 -6.83
C LYS A 126 2.25 -8.64 -6.01
N TYR A 127 3.20 -9.51 -5.69
CA TYR A 127 4.40 -9.14 -4.95
C TYR A 127 5.27 -8.14 -5.73
N ILE A 128 5.71 -7.09 -5.04
CA ILE A 128 6.68 -6.11 -5.54
C ILE A 128 7.74 -5.93 -4.46
N ALA A 129 8.95 -6.40 -4.73
CA ALA A 129 10.05 -6.49 -3.75
C ALA A 129 10.51 -5.13 -3.20
N SER A 130 10.29 -4.04 -3.93
CA SER A 130 10.70 -2.69 -3.52
C SER A 130 9.86 -2.08 -2.39
N TYR A 131 8.75 -2.72 -1.99
CA TYR A 131 7.88 -2.21 -0.94
C TYR A 131 7.87 -3.14 0.27
N SER A 132 8.35 -2.65 1.38
CA SER A 132 8.30 -3.36 2.65
C SER A 132 6.93 -3.20 3.35
N ASN A 133 6.62 -4.16 4.20
CA ASN A 133 5.49 -4.10 5.10
C ASN A 133 5.64 -2.89 6.06
N ALA A 134 4.63 -2.04 6.14
CA ALA A 134 4.62 -0.87 7.01
C ALA A 134 3.90 -1.08 8.36
N GLY A 135 3.51 -2.31 8.67
CA GLY A 135 3.00 -2.69 10.00
C GLY A 135 1.49 -2.53 10.19
N ILE A 136 0.77 -1.88 9.28
CA ILE A 136 -0.70 -1.77 9.32
C ILE A 136 -1.35 -2.54 8.17
N PRO A 137 -2.58 -3.08 8.34
CA PRO A 137 -3.33 -3.68 7.25
C PRO A 137 -3.59 -2.69 6.12
N ALA A 138 -3.41 -3.15 4.88
CA ALA A 138 -3.66 -2.41 3.66
C ALA A 138 -4.54 -3.25 2.72
N ILE A 139 -5.72 -2.77 2.41
CA ILE A 139 -6.77 -3.50 1.69
C ILE A 139 -7.26 -2.67 0.51
N HIS A 140 -7.49 -3.29 -0.63
CA HIS A 140 -8.24 -2.70 -1.72
C HIS A 140 -9.67 -3.21 -1.73
N LEU A 141 -10.63 -2.30 -1.72
CA LEU A 141 -12.06 -2.60 -1.75
C LEU A 141 -12.55 -2.57 -3.19
N SER A 142 -13.42 -3.52 -3.56
CA SER A 142 -14.02 -3.56 -4.89
C SER A 142 -14.87 -2.32 -5.16
N ASN A 143 -15.10 -2.05 -6.44
CA ASN A 143 -15.90 -0.91 -6.88
C ASN A 143 -17.33 -1.00 -6.31
N GLU A 144 -17.91 -2.19 -6.31
CA GLU A 144 -19.26 -2.42 -5.79
C GLU A 144 -19.35 -2.10 -4.30
N MET A 145 -18.40 -2.61 -3.50
CA MET A 145 -18.41 -2.37 -2.06
C MET A 145 -18.11 -0.91 -1.72
N ALA A 146 -17.20 -0.27 -2.46
CA ALA A 146 -16.93 1.16 -2.31
C ALA A 146 -18.15 2.02 -2.65
N ASP A 147 -18.89 1.68 -3.71
CA ASP A 147 -20.12 2.38 -4.08
C ASP A 147 -21.23 2.18 -3.05
N LYS A 148 -21.41 0.96 -2.50
CA LYS A 148 -22.34 0.71 -1.38
C LYS A 148 -21.97 1.55 -0.16
N LEU A 149 -20.70 1.58 0.21
CA LEU A 149 -20.21 2.34 1.36
C LEU A 149 -20.50 3.84 1.21
N PHE A 150 -20.17 4.45 0.08
CA PHE A 150 -20.42 5.88 -0.12
C PHE A 150 -21.90 6.21 -0.29
N LYS A 151 -22.69 5.32 -0.90
CA LYS A 151 -24.14 5.50 -1.06
C LYS A 151 -24.86 5.56 0.29
N SER A 152 -24.39 4.82 1.29
CA SER A 152 -24.98 4.84 2.64
C SER A 152 -24.97 6.22 3.32
N ILE A 153 -24.06 7.09 2.87
CA ILE A 153 -23.92 8.47 3.37
C ILE A 153 -24.33 9.53 2.31
N GLY A 154 -25.01 9.12 1.26
CA GLY A 154 -25.50 10.03 0.21
C GLY A 154 -24.45 10.50 -0.80
N TRP A 155 -23.28 9.88 -0.85
CA TRP A 155 -22.22 10.19 -1.79
C TRP A 155 -22.04 9.09 -2.85
N THR A 156 -21.31 9.41 -3.92
CA THR A 156 -20.82 8.43 -4.90
C THR A 156 -19.34 8.67 -5.17
N ARG A 157 -18.60 7.62 -5.51
CA ARG A 157 -17.19 7.75 -5.92
C ARG A 157 -17.02 8.79 -7.04
N LYS A 158 -17.95 8.80 -8.01
CA LYS A 158 -17.95 9.75 -9.13
C LYS A 158 -18.05 11.20 -8.68
N ILE A 159 -18.95 11.51 -7.74
CA ILE A 159 -19.10 12.86 -7.19
C ILE A 159 -17.86 13.26 -6.41
N ILE A 160 -17.36 12.38 -5.55
CA ILE A 160 -16.16 12.62 -4.74
C ILE A 160 -14.96 12.92 -5.65
N GLN A 161 -14.66 12.03 -6.60
CA GLN A 161 -13.56 12.19 -7.54
C GLN A 161 -13.68 13.47 -8.37
N LYS A 162 -14.88 13.72 -8.94
CA LYS A 162 -15.13 14.93 -9.74
C LYS A 162 -14.92 16.20 -8.91
N THR A 163 -15.38 16.20 -7.65
CA THR A 163 -15.19 17.34 -6.75
C THR A 163 -13.71 17.61 -6.50
N MET A 164 -12.93 16.58 -6.11
CA MET A 164 -11.51 16.71 -5.86
C MET A 164 -10.74 17.16 -7.11
N ASN A 165 -11.01 16.54 -8.27
CA ASN A 165 -10.29 16.85 -9.52
C ASN A 165 -10.62 18.24 -10.08
N LYS A 166 -11.89 18.66 -9.98
CA LYS A 166 -12.32 19.94 -10.53
C LYS A 166 -11.93 21.13 -9.64
N SER A 167 -12.09 20.97 -8.34
CA SER A 167 -11.81 22.04 -7.38
C SER A 167 -10.36 22.10 -6.94
N LEU A 168 -9.58 21.02 -7.16
CA LEU A 168 -8.26 20.80 -6.59
C LEU A 168 -8.24 21.04 -5.08
N LYS A 169 -9.31 20.60 -4.41
CA LYS A 169 -9.50 20.72 -2.96
C LYS A 169 -9.70 19.37 -2.32
N THR A 170 -9.31 19.26 -1.08
CA THR A 170 -9.52 18.07 -0.25
C THR A 170 -10.99 17.80 -0.01
N VAL A 171 -11.34 16.51 0.03
CA VAL A 171 -12.67 16.02 0.45
C VAL A 171 -12.44 14.95 1.50
N SER A 172 -12.71 15.26 2.76
CA SER A 172 -12.45 14.38 3.87
C SER A 172 -13.60 14.43 4.86
N PHE A 173 -14.01 13.26 5.37
CA PHE A 173 -15.14 13.14 6.30
C PHE A 173 -15.10 11.86 7.12
N LYS A 174 -15.85 11.82 8.21
CA LYS A 174 -16.07 10.63 9.02
C LYS A 174 -17.11 9.73 8.35
N LEU A 175 -16.88 8.42 8.42
CA LEU A 175 -17.83 7.41 8.00
C LEU A 175 -18.49 6.80 9.25
N PRO A 176 -19.83 6.71 9.30
CA PRO A 176 -20.54 6.14 10.45
C PRO A 176 -20.59 4.60 10.36
N VAL A 177 -19.42 3.97 10.14
CA VAL A 177 -19.28 2.52 9.99
C VAL A 177 -18.18 1.98 10.88
N ILE A 178 -18.32 0.72 11.29
CA ILE A 178 -17.28 -0.07 11.94
C ILE A 178 -16.78 -1.11 10.94
N ILE A 179 -15.48 -1.14 10.74
CA ILE A 179 -14.80 -2.10 9.87
C ILE A 179 -13.99 -3.06 10.73
N ASN A 180 -14.24 -4.35 10.56
CA ASN A 180 -13.45 -5.41 11.15
C ASN A 180 -12.72 -6.12 10.02
N ALA A 181 -11.42 -6.26 10.12
CA ALA A 181 -10.65 -7.02 9.14
C ALA A 181 -9.47 -7.75 9.78
N THR A 182 -9.23 -8.95 9.30
CA THR A 182 -8.01 -9.72 9.54
C THR A 182 -7.28 -9.88 8.22
N VAL A 183 -6.03 -9.45 8.18
CA VAL A 183 -5.13 -9.70 7.06
C VAL A 183 -4.08 -10.71 7.49
N ASN A 184 -3.93 -11.75 6.70
CA ASN A 184 -2.92 -12.78 6.85
C ASN A 184 -2.32 -13.09 5.48
N LEU A 185 -1.06 -12.71 5.29
CA LEU A 185 -0.28 -12.93 4.07
C LEU A 185 0.95 -13.75 4.40
N ASN A 186 1.25 -14.75 3.57
CA ASN A 186 2.41 -15.60 3.69
C ASN A 186 3.46 -15.23 2.63
N PRO A 187 4.70 -14.90 3.01
CA PRO A 187 5.77 -14.73 2.05
C PRO A 187 6.18 -16.08 1.45
N ILE A 188 6.28 -16.14 0.13
CA ILE A 188 6.85 -17.27 -0.60
C ILE A 188 8.36 -17.10 -0.58
N GLN A 189 9.07 -18.09 -0.03
CA GLN A 189 10.52 -18.05 0.15
C GLN A 189 11.22 -18.88 -0.92
N SER A 190 12.22 -18.28 -1.56
CA SER A 190 13.18 -18.96 -2.43
C SER A 190 14.59 -18.91 -1.84
N ARG A 191 15.45 -19.80 -2.31
CA ARG A 191 16.84 -19.83 -1.89
C ARG A 191 17.73 -19.17 -2.93
N GLY A 192 18.47 -18.15 -2.51
CA GLY A 192 19.58 -17.58 -3.25
C GLY A 192 20.91 -18.04 -2.69
N ALA A 193 22.00 -17.82 -3.44
CA ALA A 193 23.34 -18.08 -2.95
C ALA A 193 24.33 -17.05 -3.51
N ASN A 194 25.19 -16.55 -2.64
CA ASN A 194 26.39 -15.80 -3.06
C ASN A 194 27.53 -16.78 -3.30
N VAL A 195 28.20 -16.65 -4.44
CA VAL A 195 29.43 -17.39 -4.75
C VAL A 195 30.60 -16.55 -4.23
N VAL A 196 31.39 -17.15 -3.36
CA VAL A 196 32.57 -16.49 -2.78
C VAL A 196 33.80 -17.28 -3.14
N GLY A 197 34.72 -16.62 -3.83
CA GLY A 197 36.07 -17.15 -4.12
C GLY A 197 37.11 -16.42 -3.26
N LEU A 198 38.07 -17.15 -2.73
CA LEU A 198 39.20 -16.58 -1.97
C LEU A 198 40.51 -16.89 -2.70
N ILE A 199 41.27 -15.84 -3.03
CA ILE A 199 42.65 -15.96 -3.46
C ILE A 199 43.52 -15.52 -2.27
N GLN A 200 44.21 -16.50 -1.66
CA GLN A 200 45.01 -16.24 -0.47
C GLN A 200 46.35 -15.60 -0.85
N SER A 201 46.76 -14.57 -0.12
CA SER A 201 48.10 -13.97 -0.31
C SER A 201 49.20 -14.97 -0.01
N GLY A 202 50.20 -15.10 -0.91
CA GLY A 202 51.42 -15.84 -0.69
C GLY A 202 52.35 -15.17 0.35
N ASN A 203 52.18 -13.90 0.63
CA ASN A 203 52.95 -13.14 1.58
C ASN A 203 52.35 -13.16 2.99
N ARG A 204 53.05 -13.70 3.99
CA ARG A 204 52.56 -13.81 5.38
C ARG A 204 52.19 -12.46 5.98
N LYS A 205 52.82 -11.36 5.55
CA LYS A 205 52.55 -10.01 6.07
C LYS A 205 51.11 -9.56 5.76
N TYR A 206 50.55 -9.98 4.65
CA TYR A 206 49.23 -9.54 4.17
C TYR A 206 48.13 -10.60 4.33
N ARG A 207 48.36 -11.67 5.10
CA ARG A 207 47.39 -12.77 5.26
C ARG A 207 46.06 -12.35 5.91
N ASN A 208 46.09 -11.27 6.68
CA ASN A 208 44.89 -10.74 7.38
C ASN A 208 44.36 -9.48 6.73
N GLU A 209 44.86 -9.11 5.55
CA GLU A 209 44.34 -8.00 4.75
C GLU A 209 43.57 -8.55 3.58
N TYR A 210 42.37 -7.99 3.35
CA TYR A 210 41.46 -8.45 2.30
C TYR A 210 41.09 -7.30 1.37
N VAL A 211 41.18 -7.57 0.08
CA VAL A 211 40.55 -6.75 -0.97
C VAL A 211 39.31 -7.50 -1.41
N VAL A 212 38.13 -6.89 -1.24
CA VAL A 212 36.87 -7.48 -1.65
C VAL A 212 36.46 -6.88 -2.99
N ILE A 213 36.25 -7.76 -3.99
CA ILE A 213 35.70 -7.40 -5.30
C ILE A 213 34.32 -8.05 -5.36
N GLY A 214 33.27 -7.24 -5.48
CA GLY A 214 31.89 -7.70 -5.59
C GLY A 214 31.30 -7.37 -6.96
N ALA A 215 30.56 -8.32 -7.52
CA ALA A 215 29.73 -8.13 -8.69
C ALA A 215 28.46 -8.96 -8.54
N HIS A 216 27.34 -8.48 -9.07
CA HIS A 216 26.12 -9.26 -9.16
C HIS A 216 25.78 -9.56 -10.61
N PHE A 217 25.23 -10.75 -10.88
CA PHE A 217 24.87 -11.19 -12.23
C PHE A 217 23.34 -11.31 -12.41
N ASP A 218 22.59 -11.04 -11.36
CA ASP A 218 21.16 -11.21 -11.26
C ASP A 218 20.37 -9.89 -11.33
N HIS A 219 20.93 -8.85 -11.98
CA HIS A 219 20.40 -7.48 -11.94
C HIS A 219 18.97 -7.38 -12.52
N ILE A 220 18.77 -7.79 -13.77
CA ILE A 220 17.49 -7.68 -14.48
C ILE A 220 16.89 -9.07 -14.76
N GLY A 221 17.64 -10.14 -14.56
CA GLY A 221 17.25 -11.50 -14.95
C GLY A 221 17.10 -11.64 -16.47
N MET A 222 16.12 -12.41 -16.91
CA MET A 222 15.84 -12.67 -18.33
C MET A 222 15.06 -11.54 -19.01
N GLY A 223 14.66 -10.50 -18.28
CA GLY A 223 13.83 -9.41 -18.78
C GLY A 223 12.43 -9.93 -19.15
N GLY A 224 11.44 -9.60 -18.40
CA GLY A 224 10.02 -9.92 -18.67
C GLY A 224 9.29 -8.71 -19.24
#